data_33953df61d6be119e8cfabc5a632f08d
#
_entry.id   33953df61d6be119e8cfabc5a632f08d
#
_cell.length_a   1.000
_cell.length_b   1.000
_cell.length_c   1.000
_cell.angle_alpha   90.00
_cell.angle_beta   90.00
_cell.angle_gamma   90.00
#
_symmetry.space_group_name_H-M   'P 1'
#
loop_
_entity.id
_entity.type
_entity.pdbx_description
1 polymer ?
#
loop_
_entity_poly.entity_id
_entity_poly.type
_entity_poly.pdbx_seq_one_letter_code
_entity_poly.pdbx_strand_id
1 'polypeptide(L)'
;MAGSLPLGGKPEFAAADGKGRIYVNIEDKSELVALNTQTLKEEKRWPIKGCEEPSGLAMDREHRRLFAGCGNKVMAVVNADTGDVVATLPIDAGVDANAFDPGTQLAFSSNGSGTLTVVHEDSPDKYTVVHSLETARGARTMALDPNTHRIFLVTAEFGPPPAATAENPRPRPTMVPGSFKVLVAELSGK
;
A
#
# COMPACT_ATOMS: atom_id res chain seq x y z
N MET A 1 -10.76 -18.50 -16.95
CA MET A 1 -11.13 -17.12 -16.57
C MET A 1 -12.61 -17.13 -16.19
N ALA A 2 -12.95 -16.63 -14.96
CA ALA A 2 -14.35 -16.62 -14.49
C ALA A 2 -15.10 -15.35 -14.93
N GLY A 3 -14.40 -14.25 -15.16
CA GLY A 3 -14.99 -12.99 -15.59
C GLY A 3 -13.96 -11.87 -15.70
N SER A 4 -14.41 -10.70 -16.18
CA SER A 4 -13.64 -9.47 -16.26
C SER A 4 -14.57 -8.30 -15.97
N LEU A 5 -14.07 -7.31 -15.22
CA LEU A 5 -14.81 -6.11 -14.85
C LEU A 5 -13.99 -4.87 -15.19
N PRO A 6 -14.45 -4.00 -16.11
CA PRO A 6 -13.77 -2.74 -16.39
C PRO A 6 -13.98 -1.76 -15.21
N LEU A 7 -12.89 -1.16 -14.72
CA LEU A 7 -12.91 -0.25 -13.57
C LEU A 7 -12.87 1.24 -13.97
N GLY A 8 -12.67 1.52 -15.27
CA GLY A 8 -12.71 2.87 -15.80
C GLY A 8 -11.58 3.79 -15.33
N GLY A 9 -10.43 3.24 -14.93
CA GLY A 9 -9.25 3.96 -14.49
C GLY A 9 -8.06 3.02 -14.33
N LYS A 10 -6.97 3.48 -13.70
CA LYS A 10 -5.76 2.71 -13.43
C LYS A 10 -5.88 1.99 -12.07
N PRO A 11 -6.22 0.68 -12.04
CA PRO A 11 -6.27 -0.05 -10.78
C PRO A 11 -4.87 -0.33 -10.25
N GLU A 12 -4.70 -0.21 -8.95
CA GLU A 12 -3.49 -0.56 -8.22
C GLU A 12 -3.78 -1.71 -7.23
N PHE A 13 -3.40 -1.60 -5.97
CA PHE A 13 -3.62 -2.67 -5.01
C PHE A 13 -5.10 -2.93 -4.72
N ALA A 14 -5.37 -4.20 -4.37
CA ALA A 14 -6.68 -4.66 -3.95
C ALA A 14 -6.63 -5.40 -2.62
N ALA A 15 -7.67 -5.23 -1.80
CA ALA A 15 -7.84 -5.92 -0.52
C ALA A 15 -9.19 -6.62 -0.46
N ALA A 16 -9.20 -7.89 0.00
CA ALA A 16 -10.42 -8.67 0.17
C ALA A 16 -10.89 -8.65 1.63
N ASP A 17 -12.20 -8.47 1.85
CA ASP A 17 -12.78 -8.47 3.20
C ASP A 17 -13.05 -9.89 3.76
N GLY A 18 -12.87 -10.93 2.96
CA GLY A 18 -13.20 -12.30 3.33
C GLY A 18 -14.70 -12.60 3.43
N LYS A 19 -15.56 -11.63 3.10
CA LYS A 19 -17.03 -11.73 3.18
C LYS A 19 -17.73 -11.48 1.84
N GLY A 20 -16.98 -11.55 0.74
CA GLY A 20 -17.50 -11.44 -0.62
C GLY A 20 -17.32 -10.08 -1.27
N ARG A 21 -16.48 -9.19 -0.71
CA ARG A 21 -16.08 -7.94 -1.33
C ARG A 21 -14.57 -7.86 -1.55
N ILE A 22 -14.20 -7.17 -2.60
CA ILE A 22 -12.83 -6.70 -2.88
C ILE A 22 -12.90 -5.18 -3.01
N TYR A 23 -11.92 -4.51 -2.40
CA TYR A 23 -11.72 -3.08 -2.54
C TYR A 23 -10.49 -2.84 -3.40
N VAL A 24 -10.56 -1.90 -4.32
CA VAL A 24 -9.49 -1.61 -5.29
C VAL A 24 -9.22 -0.10 -5.34
N ASN A 25 -7.98 0.30 -5.19
CA ASN A 25 -7.55 1.68 -5.45
C ASN A 25 -7.56 1.96 -6.97
N ILE A 26 -8.10 3.11 -7.37
CA ILE A 26 -8.02 3.64 -8.73
C ILE A 26 -7.12 4.88 -8.68
N GLU A 27 -5.85 4.67 -9.02
CA GLU A 27 -4.76 5.63 -8.82
C GLU A 27 -5.03 6.98 -9.50
N ASP A 28 -5.28 6.96 -10.81
CA ASP A 28 -5.47 8.15 -11.65
C ASP A 28 -6.74 8.97 -11.33
N LYS A 29 -7.58 8.45 -10.43
CA LYS A 29 -8.84 9.10 -10.03
C LYS A 29 -8.94 9.39 -8.54
N SER A 30 -7.96 8.95 -7.77
CA SER A 30 -7.97 9.05 -6.30
C SER A 30 -9.27 8.48 -5.70
N GLU A 31 -9.67 7.33 -6.20
CA GLU A 31 -10.91 6.65 -5.83
C GLU A 31 -10.65 5.26 -5.25
N LEU A 32 -11.61 4.80 -4.44
CA LEU A 32 -11.73 3.43 -3.95
C LEU A 32 -13.00 2.80 -4.52
N VAL A 33 -12.87 1.61 -5.09
CA VAL A 33 -14.00 0.85 -5.65
C VAL A 33 -14.23 -0.40 -4.84
N ALA A 34 -15.48 -0.66 -4.44
CA ALA A 34 -15.92 -1.91 -3.82
C ALA A 34 -16.63 -2.80 -4.85
N LEU A 35 -16.14 -4.02 -4.99
CA LEU A 35 -16.62 -5.02 -5.93
C LEU A 35 -17.21 -6.21 -5.19
N ASN A 36 -18.32 -6.73 -5.69
CA ASN A 36 -18.89 -8.00 -5.24
C ASN A 36 -18.24 -9.16 -6.00
N THR A 37 -17.69 -10.13 -5.28
CA THR A 37 -16.96 -11.27 -5.86
C THR A 37 -17.87 -12.35 -6.46
N GLN A 38 -19.13 -12.40 -6.08
CA GLN A 38 -20.11 -13.38 -6.60
C GLN A 38 -20.78 -12.86 -7.87
N THR A 39 -21.24 -11.60 -7.83
CA THR A 39 -21.96 -11.00 -8.97
C THR A 39 -21.01 -10.39 -10.00
N LEU A 40 -19.72 -10.21 -9.66
CA LEU A 40 -18.70 -9.53 -10.47
C LEU A 40 -19.17 -8.14 -10.90
N LYS A 41 -19.74 -7.38 -9.96
CA LYS A 41 -20.22 -6.02 -10.21
C LYS A 41 -19.60 -5.04 -9.22
N GLU A 42 -19.41 -3.80 -9.70
CA GLU A 42 -19.14 -2.66 -8.83
C GLU A 42 -20.37 -2.39 -7.96
N GLU A 43 -20.17 -2.30 -6.64
CA GLU A 43 -21.24 -1.97 -5.68
C GLU A 43 -21.16 -0.52 -5.25
N LYS A 44 -19.94 -0.02 -5.06
CA LYS A 44 -19.69 1.34 -4.57
C LYS A 44 -18.41 1.89 -5.18
N ARG A 45 -18.37 3.22 -5.23
CA ARG A 45 -17.19 4.00 -5.62
C ARG A 45 -17.17 5.28 -4.80
N TRP A 46 -16.03 5.55 -4.19
CA TRP A 46 -15.85 6.72 -3.34
C TRP A 46 -14.56 7.46 -3.66
N PRO A 47 -14.54 8.80 -3.69
CA PRO A 47 -13.31 9.56 -3.69
C PRO A 47 -12.61 9.40 -2.32
N ILE A 48 -11.31 9.17 -2.32
CA ILE A 48 -10.51 9.14 -1.09
C ILE A 48 -10.06 10.58 -0.79
N LYS A 49 -10.82 11.29 0.03
CA LYS A 49 -10.56 12.70 0.34
C LYS A 49 -9.17 12.91 0.96
N GLY A 50 -8.38 13.82 0.40
CA GLY A 50 -7.03 14.13 0.87
C GLY A 50 -5.96 13.14 0.45
N CYS A 51 -6.29 12.14 -0.35
CA CYS A 51 -5.37 11.17 -0.94
C CYS A 51 -5.23 11.45 -2.44
N GLU A 52 -4.00 11.52 -2.92
CA GLU A 52 -3.68 11.63 -4.35
C GLU A 52 -2.93 10.36 -4.76
N GLU A 53 -3.24 9.82 -5.93
CA GLU A 53 -2.57 8.65 -6.50
C GLU A 53 -2.47 7.47 -5.49
N PRO A 54 -3.61 6.91 -4.99
CA PRO A 54 -3.59 5.78 -4.06
C PRO A 54 -2.99 4.54 -4.74
N SER A 55 -1.94 3.99 -4.12
CA SER A 55 -1.23 2.80 -4.59
C SER A 55 -1.48 1.62 -3.64
N GLY A 56 -0.68 1.46 -2.58
CA GLY A 56 -0.82 0.39 -1.61
C GLY A 56 -2.19 0.39 -0.91
N LEU A 57 -2.73 -0.81 -0.68
CA LEU A 57 -4.00 -0.97 0.05
C LEU A 57 -3.93 -2.19 0.98
N ALA A 58 -4.24 -1.99 2.25
CA ALA A 58 -4.42 -3.06 3.24
C ALA A 58 -5.77 -2.92 3.92
N MET A 59 -6.19 -3.97 4.65
CA MET A 59 -7.48 -3.97 5.34
C MET A 59 -7.38 -4.62 6.71
N ASP A 60 -7.83 -3.88 7.73
CA ASP A 60 -8.34 -4.48 8.95
C ASP A 60 -9.77 -4.97 8.70
N ARG A 61 -9.93 -6.30 8.72
CA ARG A 61 -11.21 -6.95 8.45
C ARG A 61 -12.16 -6.91 9.64
N GLU A 62 -11.62 -6.83 10.86
CA GLU A 62 -12.39 -6.81 12.10
C GLU A 62 -13.11 -5.47 12.26
N HIS A 63 -12.35 -4.37 12.22
CA HIS A 63 -12.91 -3.03 12.36
C HIS A 63 -13.34 -2.39 11.03
N ARG A 64 -13.14 -3.12 9.91
CA ARG A 64 -13.53 -2.67 8.57
C ARG A 64 -12.90 -1.34 8.17
N ARG A 65 -11.59 -1.28 8.33
CA ARG A 65 -10.77 -0.12 7.95
C ARG A 65 -9.82 -0.50 6.82
N LEU A 66 -9.73 0.38 5.84
CA LEU A 66 -8.83 0.27 4.69
C LEU A 66 -7.72 1.30 4.85
N PHE A 67 -6.49 0.87 4.66
CA PHE A 67 -5.29 1.70 4.75
C PHE A 67 -4.76 1.93 3.33
N ALA A 68 -5.05 3.09 2.76
CA ALA A 68 -4.61 3.47 1.42
C ALA A 68 -3.37 4.36 1.50
N GLY A 69 -2.25 3.90 0.92
CA GLY A 69 -1.03 4.70 0.79
C GLY A 69 -1.10 5.58 -0.46
N CYS A 70 -0.86 6.88 -0.30
CA CYS A 70 -1.11 7.91 -1.32
C CYS A 70 0.19 8.58 -1.76
N GLY A 71 0.28 8.95 -3.04
CA GLY A 71 1.45 9.60 -3.65
C GLY A 71 1.80 10.95 -3.01
N ASN A 72 0.83 11.65 -2.45
CA ASN A 72 1.03 12.90 -1.71
C ASN A 72 1.51 12.70 -0.26
N LYS A 73 2.14 11.55 0.05
CA LYS A 73 2.80 11.23 1.33
C LYS A 73 1.85 11.14 2.51
N VAL A 74 0.69 10.59 2.31
CA VAL A 74 -0.25 10.28 3.38
C VAL A 74 -0.73 8.84 3.29
N MET A 75 -1.09 8.27 4.42
CA MET A 75 -1.92 7.09 4.53
C MET A 75 -3.32 7.54 4.91
N ALA A 76 -4.28 7.32 4.03
CA ALA A 76 -5.69 7.55 4.33
C ALA A 76 -6.29 6.28 4.93
N VAL A 77 -6.95 6.41 6.08
CA VAL A 77 -7.73 5.34 6.68
C VAL A 77 -9.19 5.53 6.31
N VAL A 78 -9.77 4.55 5.63
CA VAL A 78 -11.11 4.65 5.05
C VAL A 78 -12.04 3.63 5.69
N ASN A 79 -13.23 4.05 6.07
CA ASN A 79 -14.30 3.14 6.49
C ASN A 79 -14.79 2.34 5.27
N ALA A 80 -14.65 1.03 5.30
CA ALA A 80 -14.96 0.14 4.18
C ALA A 80 -16.46 0.04 3.85
N ASP A 81 -17.35 0.48 4.73
CA ASP A 81 -18.78 0.42 4.52
C ASP A 81 -19.37 1.74 3.99
N THR A 82 -18.80 2.87 4.40
CA THR A 82 -19.29 4.20 4.05
C THR A 82 -18.42 4.93 3.01
N GLY A 83 -17.13 4.58 2.91
CA GLY A 83 -16.14 5.30 2.09
C GLY A 83 -15.62 6.58 2.73
N ASP A 84 -16.00 6.86 3.98
CA ASP A 84 -15.51 8.05 4.69
C ASP A 84 -14.05 7.86 5.11
N VAL A 85 -13.23 8.90 4.91
CA VAL A 85 -11.88 8.96 5.45
C VAL A 85 -11.98 9.32 6.94
N VAL A 86 -11.59 8.39 7.81
CA VAL A 86 -11.65 8.54 9.28
C VAL A 86 -10.36 9.12 9.86
N ALA A 87 -9.23 8.91 9.18
CA ALA A 87 -7.94 9.47 9.57
C ALA A 87 -7.03 9.66 8.35
N THR A 88 -6.09 10.59 8.48
CA THR A 88 -5.00 10.81 7.52
C THR A 88 -3.70 10.95 8.30
N LEU A 89 -2.70 10.16 7.96
CA LEU A 89 -1.43 10.05 8.68
C LEU A 89 -0.27 10.33 7.73
N PRO A 90 0.79 11.02 8.17
CA PRO A 90 1.96 11.23 7.31
C PRO A 90 2.72 9.91 7.09
N ILE A 91 3.14 9.69 5.86
CA ILE A 91 4.09 8.66 5.43
C ILE A 91 5.18 9.28 4.56
N ASP A 92 6.23 8.52 4.23
CA ASP A 92 7.27 9.03 3.36
C ASP A 92 6.94 8.87 1.86
N ALA A 93 7.83 9.37 1.01
CA ALA A 93 7.60 9.46 -0.43
C ALA A 93 7.72 8.10 -1.14
N GLY A 94 6.90 7.93 -2.20
CA GLY A 94 6.99 6.81 -3.11
C GLY A 94 6.43 5.52 -2.51
N VAL A 95 5.33 5.62 -1.78
CA VAL A 95 4.59 4.45 -1.29
C VAL A 95 4.23 3.50 -2.43
N ASP A 96 4.33 2.20 -2.18
CA ASP A 96 3.99 1.15 -3.14
C ASP A 96 3.07 0.10 -2.48
N ALA A 97 3.46 -0.43 -1.33
CA ALA A 97 2.68 -1.45 -0.65
C ALA A 97 2.29 -1.04 0.78
N ASN A 98 1.09 -1.43 1.16
CA ASN A 98 0.61 -1.37 2.53
C ASN A 98 0.29 -2.78 3.03
N ALA A 99 0.45 -3.01 4.33
CA ALA A 99 0.03 -4.22 5.02
C ALA A 99 -0.61 -3.87 6.36
N PHE A 100 -1.45 -4.76 6.88
CA PHE A 100 -2.01 -4.66 8.22
C PHE A 100 -1.81 -5.98 8.97
N ASP A 101 -1.28 -5.91 10.17
CA ASP A 101 -1.08 -7.04 11.06
C ASP A 101 -2.12 -7.01 12.18
N PRO A 102 -3.14 -7.87 12.13
CA PRO A 102 -4.18 -7.89 13.15
C PRO A 102 -3.67 -8.38 14.51
N GLY A 103 -2.55 -9.10 14.56
CA GLY A 103 -1.96 -9.60 15.82
C GLY A 103 -1.31 -8.49 16.64
N THR A 104 -0.84 -7.45 15.99
CA THR A 104 -0.15 -6.32 16.64
C THR A 104 -0.89 -4.99 16.47
N GLN A 105 -1.98 -4.95 15.72
CA GLN A 105 -2.73 -3.75 15.35
C GLN A 105 -1.85 -2.71 14.62
N LEU A 106 -0.89 -3.17 13.82
CA LEU A 106 0.03 -2.32 13.08
C LEU A 106 -0.30 -2.30 11.59
N ALA A 107 -0.42 -1.10 11.04
CA ALA A 107 -0.42 -0.86 9.61
C ALA A 107 0.98 -0.41 9.17
N PHE A 108 1.41 -0.88 8.01
CA PHE A 108 2.72 -0.61 7.44
C PHE A 108 2.58 0.03 6.07
N SER A 109 3.47 0.97 5.78
CA SER A 109 3.62 1.57 4.45
C SER A 109 5.08 1.50 4.03
N SER A 110 5.38 0.78 2.95
CA SER A 110 6.71 0.73 2.37
C SER A 110 6.91 1.88 1.37
N ASN A 111 7.95 2.68 1.59
CA ASN A 111 8.18 3.91 0.86
C ASN A 111 9.47 3.82 0.03
N GLY A 112 9.36 4.11 -1.26
CA GLY A 112 10.50 4.06 -2.20
C GLY A 112 11.63 5.03 -1.86
N SER A 113 11.39 6.04 -1.04
CA SER A 113 12.42 6.92 -0.46
C SER A 113 13.43 6.16 0.41
N GLY A 114 13.07 4.97 0.92
CA GLY A 114 13.93 4.11 1.75
C GLY A 114 13.48 4.07 3.20
N THR A 115 12.18 4.09 3.45
CA THR A 115 11.62 3.98 4.80
C THR A 115 10.44 2.99 4.84
N LEU A 116 10.16 2.47 6.04
CA LEU A 116 8.95 1.74 6.39
C LEU A 116 8.24 2.53 7.49
N THR A 117 7.11 3.15 7.15
CA THR A 117 6.27 3.84 8.13
C THR A 117 5.39 2.82 8.84
N VAL A 118 5.35 2.90 10.17
CA VAL A 118 4.57 2.01 11.05
C VAL A 118 3.53 2.85 11.79
N VAL A 119 2.28 2.46 11.64
CA VAL A 119 1.11 3.11 12.24
C VAL A 119 0.42 2.13 13.17
N HIS A 120 0.16 2.51 14.41
CA HIS A 120 -0.63 1.72 15.34
C HIS A 120 -2.11 2.16 15.27
N GLU A 121 -2.99 1.18 15.17
CA GLU A 121 -4.43 1.37 15.34
C GLU A 121 -4.76 1.32 16.82
N ASP A 122 -4.89 2.50 17.49
CA ASP A 122 -5.25 2.61 18.89
C ASP A 122 -6.72 2.24 19.13
N SER A 123 -7.54 2.51 18.14
CA SER A 123 -8.96 2.13 18.03
C SER A 123 -9.39 2.29 16.57
N PRO A 124 -10.59 1.80 16.17
CA PRO A 124 -11.07 1.93 14.79
C PRO A 124 -11.09 3.34 14.19
N ASP A 125 -11.05 4.35 15.04
CA ASP A 125 -11.10 5.75 14.62
C ASP A 125 -9.91 6.59 15.13
N LYS A 126 -8.90 5.93 15.72
CA LYS A 126 -7.71 6.61 16.26
C LYS A 126 -6.43 5.86 15.90
N TYR A 127 -5.48 6.58 15.35
CA TYR A 127 -4.22 6.04 14.82
C TYR A 127 -3.04 6.89 15.22
N THR A 128 -1.90 6.24 15.46
CA THR A 128 -0.65 6.91 15.81
C THR A 128 0.49 6.41 14.93
N VAL A 129 1.24 7.31 14.28
CA VAL A 129 2.51 6.94 13.66
C VAL A 129 3.50 6.65 14.77
N VAL A 130 3.88 5.39 14.94
CA VAL A 130 4.76 4.97 16.04
C VAL A 130 6.22 4.90 15.63
N HIS A 131 6.50 4.71 14.33
CA HIS A 131 7.87 4.64 13.84
C HIS A 131 7.97 4.93 12.34
N SER A 132 9.11 5.47 11.90
CA SER A 132 9.56 5.46 10.52
C SER A 132 10.95 4.83 10.49
N LEU A 133 11.01 3.54 10.12
CA LEU A 133 12.23 2.75 10.07
C LEU A 133 12.99 3.04 8.79
N GLU A 134 14.27 3.40 8.88
CA GLU A 134 15.14 3.46 7.72
C GLU A 134 15.36 2.07 7.13
N THR A 135 15.19 1.95 5.82
CA THR A 135 15.36 0.71 5.05
C THR A 135 16.40 0.89 3.96
N ALA A 136 16.02 0.72 2.71
CA ALA A 136 16.88 1.05 1.57
C ALA A 136 16.05 1.70 0.47
N ARG A 137 16.65 2.65 -0.25
CA ARG A 137 15.99 3.29 -1.38
C ARG A 137 15.51 2.24 -2.39
N GLY A 138 14.25 2.35 -2.79
CA GLY A 138 13.61 1.40 -3.70
C GLY A 138 13.10 0.12 -3.03
N ALA A 139 13.28 -0.08 -1.71
CA ALA A 139 12.70 -1.18 -0.94
C ALA A 139 11.21 -0.89 -0.65
N ARG A 140 10.36 -1.02 -1.65
CA ARG A 140 8.95 -0.63 -1.59
C ARG A 140 7.97 -1.79 -1.79
N THR A 141 8.37 -2.86 -2.46
CA THR A 141 7.58 -4.10 -2.51
C THR A 141 7.72 -4.84 -1.19
N MET A 142 6.61 -5.22 -0.59
CA MET A 142 6.54 -5.71 0.79
C MET A 142 5.68 -6.95 0.90
N ALA A 143 6.04 -7.84 1.84
CA ALA A 143 5.19 -8.90 2.33
C ALA A 143 5.21 -8.92 3.87
N LEU A 144 4.07 -9.21 4.48
CA LEU A 144 3.90 -9.45 5.90
C LEU A 144 3.69 -10.94 6.15
N ASP A 145 4.42 -11.52 7.09
CA ASP A 145 4.09 -12.81 7.69
C ASP A 145 3.35 -12.58 9.02
N PRO A 146 2.02 -12.80 9.06
CA PRO A 146 1.23 -12.52 10.26
C PRO A 146 1.47 -13.52 11.41
N ASN A 147 2.17 -14.64 11.17
CA ASN A 147 2.48 -15.61 12.21
C ASN A 147 3.74 -15.20 12.99
N THR A 148 4.68 -14.58 12.32
CA THR A 148 5.95 -14.13 12.92
C THR A 148 5.98 -12.61 13.14
N HIS A 149 4.99 -11.88 12.66
CA HIS A 149 4.90 -10.41 12.67
C HIS A 149 6.09 -9.73 11.98
N ARG A 150 6.70 -10.42 10.99
CA ARG A 150 7.84 -9.92 10.24
C ARG A 150 7.41 -9.30 8.92
N ILE A 151 8.07 -8.21 8.58
CA ILE A 151 7.96 -7.54 7.28
C ILE A 151 9.18 -7.89 6.45
N PHE A 152 8.95 -8.29 5.21
CA PHE A 152 9.96 -8.59 4.21
C PHE A 152 9.89 -7.55 3.10
N LEU A 153 11.00 -6.87 2.84
CA LEU A 153 11.15 -5.89 1.77
C LEU A 153 12.21 -6.35 0.79
N VAL A 154 11.99 -6.15 -0.50
CA VAL A 154 12.96 -6.52 -1.52
C VAL A 154 13.58 -5.28 -2.16
N THR A 155 14.87 -5.31 -2.40
CA THR A 155 15.60 -4.24 -3.10
C THR A 155 16.85 -4.76 -3.79
N ALA A 156 17.44 -3.91 -4.63
CA ALA A 156 18.73 -4.13 -5.27
C ALA A 156 19.45 -2.79 -5.43
N GLU A 157 20.74 -2.81 -5.72
CA GLU A 157 21.47 -1.62 -6.14
C GLU A 157 21.30 -1.43 -7.63
N PHE A 158 21.18 -0.17 -8.04
CA PHE A 158 21.02 0.21 -9.43
C PHE A 158 22.14 1.15 -9.84
N GLY A 159 22.71 0.93 -11.01
CA GLY A 159 23.66 1.83 -11.62
C GLY A 159 23.00 3.15 -12.07
N PRO A 160 23.78 4.09 -12.61
CA PRO A 160 23.20 5.28 -13.19
C PRO A 160 22.27 4.91 -14.37
N PRO A 161 21.19 5.66 -14.60
CA PRO A 161 20.37 5.44 -15.79
C PRO A 161 21.20 5.69 -17.04
N PRO A 162 21.00 4.89 -18.10
CA PRO A 162 21.60 5.16 -19.41
C PRO A 162 21.22 6.55 -19.94
N ALA A 163 21.95 7.07 -20.91
CA ALA A 163 21.59 8.32 -21.56
C ALA A 163 20.20 8.19 -22.21
N ALA A 164 19.36 9.21 -22.06
CA ALA A 164 18.08 9.28 -22.73
C ALA A 164 18.26 9.34 -24.25
N THR A 165 17.41 8.62 -24.99
CA THR A 165 17.34 8.66 -26.46
C THR A 165 15.95 9.12 -26.89
N ALA A 166 15.79 9.46 -28.17
CA ALA A 166 14.47 9.82 -28.72
C ALA A 166 13.46 8.66 -28.60
N GLU A 167 13.94 7.43 -28.69
CA GLU A 167 13.12 6.21 -28.59
C GLU A 167 12.87 5.79 -27.13
N ASN A 168 13.79 6.13 -26.22
CA ASN A 168 13.65 5.87 -24.79
C ASN A 168 14.03 7.11 -23.98
N PRO A 169 13.10 8.08 -23.82
CA PRO A 169 13.36 9.33 -23.13
C PRO A 169 13.53 9.20 -21.62
N ARG A 170 13.17 8.06 -21.03
CA ARG A 170 13.30 7.76 -19.60
C ARG A 170 13.83 6.34 -19.37
N PRO A 171 15.12 6.09 -19.68
CA PRO A 171 15.70 4.77 -19.52
C PRO A 171 15.77 4.40 -18.04
N ARG A 172 15.43 3.15 -17.74
CA ARG A 172 15.53 2.63 -16.37
C ARG A 172 16.99 2.29 -16.07
N PRO A 173 17.44 2.54 -14.84
CA PRO A 173 18.74 2.08 -14.35
C PRO A 173 18.85 0.56 -14.47
N THR A 174 20.06 0.07 -14.73
CA THR A 174 20.35 -1.37 -14.73
C THR A 174 20.67 -1.82 -13.31
N MET A 175 20.09 -2.92 -12.89
CA MET A 175 20.41 -3.54 -11.60
C MET A 175 21.87 -4.04 -11.59
N VAL A 176 22.59 -3.76 -10.51
CA VAL A 176 23.94 -4.28 -10.28
C VAL A 176 23.83 -5.80 -10.02
N PRO A 177 24.51 -6.65 -10.82
CA PRO A 177 24.47 -8.09 -10.65
C PRO A 177 24.85 -8.51 -9.21
N GLY A 178 24.07 -9.42 -8.62
CA GLY A 178 24.32 -9.96 -7.27
C GLY A 178 23.97 -9.01 -6.12
N SER A 179 23.40 -7.82 -6.38
CA SER A 179 23.01 -6.85 -5.35
C SER A 179 21.61 -7.04 -4.78
N PHE A 180 20.82 -7.95 -5.36
CA PHE A 180 19.47 -8.24 -4.86
C PHE A 180 19.53 -8.75 -3.42
N LYS A 181 18.69 -8.17 -2.54
CA LYS A 181 18.60 -8.55 -1.14
C LYS A 181 17.17 -8.44 -0.62
N VAL A 182 16.89 -9.22 0.41
CA VAL A 182 15.67 -9.14 1.22
C VAL A 182 16.05 -8.49 2.54
N LEU A 183 15.36 -7.42 2.90
CA LEU A 183 15.42 -6.81 4.22
C LEU A 183 14.32 -7.43 5.07
N VAL A 184 14.63 -7.73 6.33
CA VAL A 184 13.66 -8.26 7.28
C VAL A 184 13.55 -7.27 8.44
N ALA A 185 12.35 -6.75 8.65
CA ALA A 185 12.03 -5.93 9.82
C ALA A 185 11.16 -6.76 10.78
N GLU A 186 11.46 -6.68 12.06
CA GLU A 186 10.70 -7.32 13.13
C GLU A 186 10.54 -6.37 14.31
N LEU A 187 9.49 -6.59 15.10
CA LEU A 187 9.32 -5.88 16.36
C LEU A 187 10.41 -6.37 17.32
N SER A 188 11.30 -5.47 17.73
CA SER A 188 12.22 -5.80 18.82
C SER A 188 11.39 -5.96 20.10
N GLY A 189 11.37 -7.18 20.65
CA GLY A 189 10.75 -7.42 21.96
C GLY A 189 11.34 -6.51 23.02
N LYS A 190 10.46 -5.93 23.83
CA LYS A 190 10.87 -5.32 25.12
C LYS A 190 11.26 -6.41 26.10
#